data_8151875407eb95e1b7b1a3cf48519280
#
_entry.id   8151875407eb95e1b7b1a3cf48519280
#
_cell.length_a   1.000
_cell.length_b   1.000
_cell.length_c   1.000
_cell.angle_alpha   90.00
_cell.angle_beta   90.00
_cell.angle_gamma   90.00
#
_symmetry.space_group_name_H-M   'P 1'
#
loop_
_entity.id
_entity.type
_entity.pdbx_description
1 polymer ?
#
loop_
_entity_poly.entity_id
_entity_poly.type
_entity_poly.pdbx_seq_one_letter_code
_entity_poly.pdbx_strand_id
1 'polypeptide(L)'
;MSKALAQRLQKAIQKIQKQHPDAILQLNEGASEADFSALEAAVWLQLPEDIKEIYRVCNGQTEDSAFLFAGQEWLSLARTGEEWAVWKGLYDGGDFPNEEEGQSAPDDAAVRSLWWSPKWIPFTHDGAGNHLCWDFDPSDEGNAGQVIHYYHDDALIELKAASFTEWLEEYVEAVEESDFVFAPDYNAIIDAEILFAEEEERSLSPEELALQQKWQQTQTEMEQSLQAVFDDAGEMDMKQVLNLMKKVQGVDADASNAQWDEVQQAFAQLEQDLRESEDLESESDADTEQESESASTNQPQPQKKPD
;
A
#
# COMPACT_ATOMS: atom_id res chain seq x y z
N MET A 1 21.35 9.55 -19.55
CA MET A 1 20.90 8.23 -19.05
C MET A 1 19.40 8.09 -19.28
N SER A 2 18.58 8.97 -18.82
CA SER A 2 17.12 8.97 -18.91
C SER A 2 16.56 8.92 -20.35
N LYS A 3 17.14 9.67 -21.28
CA LYS A 3 16.77 9.60 -22.71
C LYS A 3 16.99 8.21 -23.32
N ALA A 4 18.08 7.54 -23.00
CA ALA A 4 18.38 6.20 -23.51
C ALA A 4 17.40 5.17 -22.93
N LEU A 5 17.01 5.33 -21.66
CA LEU A 5 16.02 4.51 -20.97
C LEU A 5 14.64 4.66 -21.63
N ALA A 6 14.18 5.87 -21.88
CA ALA A 6 12.92 6.11 -22.61
C ALA A 6 12.92 5.49 -24.02
N GLN A 7 14.07 5.47 -24.71
CA GLN A 7 14.21 4.79 -25.99
C GLN A 7 14.20 3.25 -25.87
N ARG A 8 14.69 2.69 -24.76
CA ARG A 8 14.55 1.25 -24.45
C ARG A 8 13.07 0.91 -24.25
N LEU A 9 12.35 1.71 -23.45
CA LEU A 9 10.90 1.53 -23.25
C LEU A 9 10.15 1.54 -24.58
N GLN A 10 10.38 2.54 -25.47
CA GLN A 10 9.74 2.58 -26.78
C GLN A 10 9.99 1.31 -27.59
N LYS A 11 11.20 0.77 -27.57
CA LYS A 11 11.54 -0.48 -28.28
C LYS A 11 10.87 -1.68 -27.67
N ALA A 12 10.78 -1.77 -26.33
CA ALA A 12 10.10 -2.84 -25.63
C ALA A 12 8.61 -2.84 -25.97
N ILE A 13 7.93 -1.69 -25.90
CA ILE A 13 6.51 -1.55 -26.29
C ILE A 13 6.32 -1.92 -27.79
N GLN A 14 7.19 -1.47 -28.69
CA GLN A 14 7.12 -1.84 -30.11
C GLN A 14 7.32 -3.34 -30.34
N LYS A 15 8.12 -4.01 -29.52
CA LYS A 15 8.30 -5.48 -29.59
C LYS A 15 7.01 -6.18 -29.19
N ILE A 16 6.38 -5.77 -28.09
CA ILE A 16 5.10 -6.32 -27.64
C ILE A 16 4.00 -6.05 -28.68
N GLN A 17 3.91 -4.83 -29.23
CA GLN A 17 2.94 -4.48 -30.28
C GLN A 17 3.04 -5.39 -31.51
N LYS A 18 4.25 -5.81 -31.89
CA LYS A 18 4.44 -6.75 -33.00
C LYS A 18 3.98 -8.17 -32.67
N GLN A 19 4.03 -8.57 -31.42
CA GLN A 19 3.56 -9.86 -30.95
C GLN A 19 2.03 -9.88 -30.83
N HIS A 20 1.43 -8.70 -30.56
CA HIS A 20 -0.02 -8.52 -30.38
C HIS A 20 -0.55 -7.45 -31.39
N PRO A 21 -0.66 -7.80 -32.69
CA PRO A 21 -0.99 -6.82 -33.73
C PRO A 21 -2.42 -6.25 -33.62
N ASP A 22 -3.31 -6.94 -32.92
CA ASP A 22 -4.68 -6.50 -32.69
C ASP A 22 -4.82 -5.55 -31.48
N ALA A 23 -3.80 -5.47 -30.64
CA ALA A 23 -3.75 -4.52 -29.53
C ALA A 23 -3.30 -3.13 -30.00
N ILE A 24 -3.64 -2.10 -29.24
CA ILE A 24 -3.12 -0.74 -29.45
C ILE A 24 -2.17 -0.43 -28.29
N LEU A 25 -0.88 -0.43 -28.57
CA LEU A 25 0.19 -0.14 -27.59
C LEU A 25 0.99 1.06 -28.14
N GLN A 26 0.48 2.27 -27.92
CA GLN A 26 0.99 3.48 -28.54
C GLN A 26 1.38 4.54 -27.52
N LEU A 27 2.56 5.14 -27.76
CA LEU A 27 3.08 6.26 -27.00
C LEU A 27 2.84 7.56 -27.79
N ASN A 28 2.58 8.64 -27.08
CA ASN A 28 2.54 9.98 -27.63
C ASN A 28 3.94 10.43 -28.12
N GLU A 29 3.97 11.41 -29.00
CA GLU A 29 5.20 12.14 -29.28
C GLU A 29 5.75 12.81 -28.02
N GLY A 30 7.04 13.16 -28.03
CA GLY A 30 7.68 13.78 -26.88
C GLY A 30 7.05 15.14 -26.51
N ALA A 31 7.01 15.43 -25.21
CA ALA A 31 6.51 16.68 -24.66
C ALA A 31 7.35 17.89 -25.15
N SER A 32 6.66 18.99 -25.41
CA SER A 32 7.27 20.29 -25.71
C SER A 32 7.61 21.06 -24.42
N GLU A 33 8.45 22.09 -24.53
CA GLU A 33 8.74 22.98 -23.40
C GLU A 33 7.47 23.74 -22.90
N ALA A 34 6.46 23.89 -23.76
CA ALA A 34 5.18 24.48 -23.36
C ALA A 34 4.37 23.53 -22.47
N ASP A 35 4.44 22.20 -22.75
CA ASP A 35 3.76 21.19 -21.92
C ASP A 35 4.37 21.14 -20.53
N PHE A 36 5.71 21.17 -20.41
CA PHE A 36 6.39 21.26 -19.12
C PHE A 36 5.99 22.51 -18.35
N SER A 37 6.05 23.67 -19.03
CA SER A 37 5.70 24.94 -18.40
C SER A 37 4.26 24.98 -17.91
N ALA A 38 3.34 24.36 -18.65
CA ALA A 38 1.93 24.29 -18.27
C ALA A 38 1.73 23.43 -17.02
N LEU A 39 2.33 22.22 -16.98
CA LEU A 39 2.23 21.36 -15.78
C LEU A 39 2.90 22.01 -14.57
N GLU A 40 4.14 22.49 -14.72
CA GLU A 40 4.88 23.14 -13.62
C GLU A 40 4.14 24.34 -13.02
N ALA A 41 3.47 25.12 -13.88
CA ALA A 41 2.63 26.22 -13.41
C ALA A 41 1.36 25.75 -12.69
N ALA A 42 0.76 24.65 -13.13
CA ALA A 42 -0.44 24.07 -12.52
C ALA A 42 -0.14 23.49 -11.13
N VAL A 43 0.94 22.70 -11.00
CA VAL A 43 1.31 22.01 -9.76
C VAL A 43 2.21 22.84 -8.84
N TRP A 44 2.62 24.04 -9.26
CA TRP A 44 3.53 24.97 -8.54
C TRP A 44 4.88 24.36 -8.15
N LEU A 45 5.40 23.49 -9.03
CA LEU A 45 6.62 22.75 -8.79
C LEU A 45 7.41 22.63 -10.10
N GLN A 46 8.75 22.64 -10.01
CA GLN A 46 9.63 22.41 -11.15
C GLN A 46 9.97 20.92 -11.24
N LEU A 47 9.72 20.32 -12.40
CA LEU A 47 10.08 18.92 -12.62
C LEU A 47 11.61 18.76 -12.73
N PRO A 48 12.19 17.73 -12.13
CA PRO A 48 13.58 17.34 -12.32
C PRO A 48 13.91 17.07 -13.80
N GLU A 49 15.16 17.29 -14.17
CA GLU A 49 15.59 17.17 -15.56
C GLU A 49 15.55 15.73 -16.08
N ASP A 50 15.76 14.74 -15.23
CA ASP A 50 15.66 13.32 -15.58
C ASP A 50 14.24 12.92 -16.01
N ILE A 51 13.21 13.41 -15.30
CA ILE A 51 11.80 13.25 -15.68
C ILE A 51 11.54 13.94 -17.03
N LYS A 52 12.03 15.18 -17.20
CA LYS A 52 11.87 15.93 -18.45
C LYS A 52 12.54 15.23 -19.64
N GLU A 53 13.74 14.67 -19.45
CA GLU A 53 14.43 13.91 -20.49
C GLU A 53 13.61 12.72 -20.99
N ILE A 54 12.90 12.01 -20.08
CA ILE A 54 12.05 10.88 -20.43
C ILE A 54 10.83 11.38 -21.20
N TYR A 55 10.13 12.38 -20.69
CA TYR A 55 8.92 12.92 -21.33
C TYR A 55 9.19 13.65 -22.65
N ARG A 56 10.40 14.17 -22.89
CA ARG A 56 10.80 14.67 -24.22
C ARG A 56 10.92 13.57 -25.28
N VAL A 57 11.02 12.32 -24.88
CA VAL A 57 11.04 11.18 -25.81
C VAL A 57 9.64 10.68 -26.07
N CYS A 58 8.82 10.56 -25.05
CA CYS A 58 7.42 10.13 -25.12
C CYS A 58 6.63 10.78 -23.98
N ASN A 59 5.55 11.46 -24.33
CA ASN A 59 4.68 12.19 -23.41
C ASN A 59 3.49 11.31 -23.00
N GLY A 60 3.77 10.23 -22.26
CA GLY A 60 2.76 9.28 -21.88
C GLY A 60 2.26 8.42 -23.05
N GLN A 61 1.20 7.68 -22.82
CA GLN A 61 0.52 6.86 -23.84
C GLN A 61 -0.62 7.62 -24.53
N THR A 62 -1.05 7.12 -25.71
CA THR A 62 -2.24 7.68 -26.37
C THR A 62 -3.52 7.23 -25.66
N GLU A 63 -4.59 7.99 -25.82
CA GLU A 63 -5.88 7.74 -25.17
C GLU A 63 -6.48 6.36 -25.50
N ASP A 64 -6.28 5.90 -26.74
CA ASP A 64 -6.76 4.58 -27.19
C ASP A 64 -5.81 3.42 -26.84
N SER A 65 -4.65 3.70 -26.24
CA SER A 65 -3.67 2.66 -25.90
C SER A 65 -4.16 1.79 -24.74
N ALA A 66 -3.84 0.50 -24.83
CA ALA A 66 -3.85 -0.36 -23.66
C ALA A 66 -2.98 0.23 -22.54
N PHE A 67 -3.25 -0.13 -21.31
CA PHE A 67 -2.48 0.35 -20.15
C PHE A 67 -1.05 -0.17 -20.19
N LEU A 68 -0.08 0.73 -20.19
CA LEU A 68 1.31 0.41 -20.46
C LEU A 68 2.17 0.21 -19.19
N PHE A 69 1.74 0.74 -18.03
CA PHE A 69 2.54 0.66 -16.81
C PHE A 69 1.86 -0.20 -15.74
N ALA A 70 2.24 -1.48 -15.68
CA ALA A 70 1.77 -2.41 -14.64
C ALA A 70 0.24 -2.36 -14.43
N GLY A 71 -0.52 -2.42 -15.52
CA GLY A 71 -1.98 -2.32 -15.48
C GLY A 71 -2.52 -0.89 -15.38
N GLN A 72 -1.67 0.14 -15.48
CA GLN A 72 -2.07 1.54 -15.37
C GLN A 72 -1.78 2.33 -16.66
N GLU A 73 -2.60 3.36 -16.92
CA GLU A 73 -2.36 4.36 -17.96
C GLU A 73 -1.08 5.15 -17.62
N TRP A 74 -0.16 5.29 -18.58
CA TRP A 74 0.91 6.28 -18.46
C TRP A 74 0.42 7.65 -18.91
N LEU A 75 0.25 8.56 -17.99
CA LEU A 75 -0.33 9.88 -18.22
C LEU A 75 0.59 10.77 -19.05
N SER A 76 0.01 11.52 -20.01
CA SER A 76 0.69 12.69 -20.58
C SER A 76 0.77 13.81 -19.53
N LEU A 77 1.67 14.79 -19.73
CA LEU A 77 1.80 15.93 -18.79
C LEU A 77 0.49 16.72 -18.64
N ALA A 78 -0.32 16.79 -19.70
CA ALA A 78 -1.65 17.41 -19.64
C ALA A 78 -2.59 16.60 -18.73
N ARG A 79 -2.66 15.28 -18.92
CA ARG A 79 -3.46 14.37 -18.10
C ARG A 79 -2.99 14.32 -16.66
N THR A 80 -1.65 14.35 -16.43
CA THR A 80 -1.06 14.50 -15.08
C THR A 80 -1.61 15.74 -14.37
N GLY A 81 -1.67 16.88 -15.06
CA GLY A 81 -2.22 18.11 -14.49
C GLY A 81 -3.72 18.03 -14.20
N GLU A 82 -4.50 17.35 -15.06
CA GLU A 82 -5.93 17.12 -14.87
C GLU A 82 -6.20 16.22 -13.66
N GLU A 83 -5.53 15.08 -13.55
CA GLU A 83 -5.66 14.17 -12.41
C GLU A 83 -5.22 14.83 -11.10
N TRP A 84 -4.08 15.53 -11.11
CA TRP A 84 -3.64 16.29 -9.94
C TRP A 84 -4.68 17.34 -9.50
N ALA A 85 -5.32 18.02 -10.46
CA ALA A 85 -6.32 19.04 -10.14
C ALA A 85 -7.58 18.44 -9.47
N VAL A 86 -7.97 17.20 -9.80
CA VAL A 86 -9.05 16.47 -9.12
C VAL A 86 -8.71 16.31 -7.64
N TRP A 87 -7.55 15.72 -7.34
CA TRP A 87 -7.10 15.50 -5.97
C TRP A 87 -6.87 16.79 -5.20
N LYS A 88 -6.32 17.81 -5.87
CA LYS A 88 -6.15 19.15 -5.27
C LYS A 88 -7.50 19.79 -4.91
N GLY A 89 -8.52 19.56 -5.74
CA GLY A 89 -9.88 20.02 -5.48
C GLY A 89 -10.48 19.38 -4.22
N LEU A 90 -10.32 18.07 -4.06
CA LEU A 90 -10.74 17.32 -2.86
C LEU A 90 -9.98 17.81 -1.62
N TYR A 91 -8.67 17.96 -1.74
CA TYR A 91 -7.83 18.49 -0.66
C TYR A 91 -8.27 19.90 -0.21
N ASP A 92 -8.50 20.81 -1.15
CA ASP A 92 -8.95 22.17 -0.86
C ASP A 92 -10.39 22.20 -0.32
N GLY A 93 -11.21 21.22 -0.71
CA GLY A 93 -12.58 21.02 -0.20
C GLY A 93 -12.63 20.52 1.24
N GLY A 94 -11.52 20.00 1.76
CA GLY A 94 -11.44 19.41 3.10
C GLY A 94 -12.06 18.00 3.15
N ASP A 95 -12.06 17.29 2.00
CA ASP A 95 -12.62 15.93 1.90
C ASP A 95 -11.70 14.85 2.50
N PHE A 96 -10.44 15.21 2.80
CA PHE A 96 -9.50 14.31 3.46
C PHE A 96 -9.50 14.48 4.98
N PRO A 97 -9.25 13.40 5.75
CA PRO A 97 -9.07 13.50 7.18
C PRO A 97 -7.96 14.52 7.52
N ASN A 98 -8.15 15.26 8.59
CA ASN A 98 -7.06 16.12 9.06
C ASN A 98 -5.94 15.23 9.67
N GLU A 99 -4.74 15.83 9.85
CA GLU A 99 -3.55 15.10 10.34
C GLU A 99 -3.75 14.42 11.71
N GLU A 100 -4.79 14.80 12.47
CA GLU A 100 -5.12 14.22 13.79
C GLU A 100 -6.10 13.04 13.68
N GLU A 101 -6.90 12.95 12.58
CA GLU A 101 -8.01 12.00 12.45
C GLU A 101 -7.71 10.80 11.54
N GLY A 102 -6.69 10.86 10.72
CA GLY A 102 -6.35 9.75 9.81
C GLY A 102 -5.03 9.99 9.11
N GLN A 103 -4.02 9.32 9.58
CA GLN A 103 -2.73 9.24 8.88
C GLN A 103 -2.74 7.99 8.01
N SER A 104 -2.12 8.07 6.84
CA SER A 104 -1.80 6.89 6.05
C SER A 104 -0.82 5.99 6.80
N ALA A 105 -0.76 4.73 6.39
CA ALA A 105 0.21 3.76 6.85
C ALA A 105 1.21 3.49 5.71
N PRO A 106 2.23 4.33 5.51
CA PRO A 106 3.26 4.05 4.52
C PRO A 106 4.05 2.79 4.93
N ASP A 107 4.42 1.99 3.94
CA ASP A 107 5.23 0.78 4.13
C ASP A 107 6.70 1.08 4.40
N ASP A 108 7.16 2.31 4.14
CA ASP A 108 8.54 2.74 4.31
C ASP A 108 8.65 4.11 5.01
N ALA A 109 9.64 4.25 5.89
CA ALA A 109 9.92 5.48 6.62
C ALA A 109 10.30 6.67 5.73
N ALA A 110 10.71 6.44 4.48
CA ALA A 110 10.99 7.47 3.47
C ALA A 110 9.73 8.23 3.00
N VAL A 111 8.54 7.67 3.22
CA VAL A 111 7.26 8.27 2.84
C VAL A 111 6.63 8.95 4.04
N ARG A 112 6.10 10.17 3.86
CA ARG A 112 5.37 10.86 4.92
C ARG A 112 4.00 10.22 5.13
N SER A 113 3.63 10.02 6.40
CA SER A 113 2.31 9.54 6.80
C SER A 113 1.26 10.65 6.62
N LEU A 114 0.79 10.85 5.40
CA LEU A 114 -0.25 11.81 5.00
C LEU A 114 -1.31 11.05 4.22
N TRP A 115 -2.59 11.46 4.34
CA TRP A 115 -3.62 10.90 3.47
C TRP A 115 -3.38 11.24 2.00
N TRP A 116 -3.02 12.48 1.71
CA TRP A 116 -2.60 12.96 0.39
C TRP A 116 -1.78 14.24 0.52
N SER A 117 -0.85 14.48 -0.41
CA SER A 117 -0.06 15.71 -0.49
C SER A 117 -0.20 16.39 -1.85
N PRO A 118 -0.36 17.72 -1.91
CA PRO A 118 -0.30 18.47 -3.17
C PRO A 118 1.03 18.36 -3.93
N LYS A 119 2.04 17.79 -3.29
CA LYS A 119 3.35 17.52 -3.91
C LYS A 119 3.52 16.06 -4.38
N TRP A 120 2.48 15.25 -4.28
CA TRP A 120 2.40 13.94 -4.93
C TRP A 120 1.79 14.14 -6.31
N ILE A 121 2.62 14.02 -7.34
CA ILE A 121 2.22 14.31 -8.71
C ILE A 121 1.98 12.99 -9.44
N PRO A 122 0.72 12.64 -9.79
CA PRO A 122 0.40 11.38 -10.42
C PRO A 122 0.97 11.34 -11.84
N PHE A 123 1.64 10.25 -12.19
CA PHE A 123 2.09 10.01 -13.57
C PHE A 123 1.46 8.77 -14.19
N THR A 124 0.65 8.04 -13.42
CA THR A 124 -0.19 6.95 -13.91
C THR A 124 -1.62 7.08 -13.38
N HIS A 125 -2.54 6.30 -13.96
CA HIS A 125 -3.93 6.17 -13.50
C HIS A 125 -4.43 4.76 -13.81
N ASP A 126 -5.04 4.09 -12.84
CA ASP A 126 -5.55 2.72 -12.99
C ASP A 126 -7.04 2.64 -13.42
N GLY A 127 -7.71 3.79 -13.55
CA GLY A 127 -9.14 3.87 -13.81
C GLY A 127 -10.03 3.82 -12.57
N ALA A 128 -9.48 3.50 -11.40
CA ALA A 128 -10.20 3.45 -10.12
C ALA A 128 -9.82 4.57 -9.15
N GLY A 129 -8.73 5.32 -9.42
CA GLY A 129 -8.27 6.44 -8.59
C GLY A 129 -6.92 6.18 -7.92
N ASN A 130 -6.29 5.03 -8.18
CA ASN A 130 -4.94 4.77 -7.69
C ASN A 130 -3.91 5.27 -8.69
N HIS A 131 -2.75 5.68 -8.18
CA HIS A 131 -1.71 6.31 -8.96
C HIS A 131 -0.32 5.88 -8.52
N LEU A 132 0.58 5.73 -9.48
CA LEU A 132 2.00 5.96 -9.20
C LEU A 132 2.24 7.47 -9.25
N CYS A 133 2.88 7.99 -8.21
CA CYS A 133 3.15 9.42 -8.07
C CYS A 133 4.66 9.68 -7.97
N TRP A 134 5.10 10.81 -8.52
CA TRP A 134 6.36 11.42 -8.09
C TRP A 134 6.12 12.11 -6.76
N ASP A 135 6.79 11.67 -5.72
CA ASP A 135 6.71 12.25 -4.39
C ASP A 135 7.76 13.36 -4.22
N PHE A 136 7.30 14.60 -4.17
CA PHE A 136 8.13 15.78 -3.86
C PHE A 136 7.93 16.30 -2.44
N ASP A 137 7.31 15.47 -1.57
CA ASP A 137 7.09 15.74 -0.16
C ASP A 137 7.51 14.55 0.74
N PRO A 138 8.69 13.96 0.50
CA PRO A 138 9.14 12.81 1.27
C PRO A 138 9.36 13.15 2.75
N SER A 139 9.58 12.15 3.58
CA SER A 139 10.10 12.32 4.93
C SER A 139 11.58 12.77 4.91
N ASP A 140 12.16 12.96 6.09
CA ASP A 140 13.60 13.27 6.23
C ASP A 140 14.49 12.09 5.77
N GLU A 141 13.95 10.87 5.65
CA GLU A 141 14.65 9.65 5.21
C GLU A 141 14.47 9.39 3.70
N GLY A 142 13.57 10.13 3.04
CA GLY A 142 13.22 9.95 1.64
C GLY A 142 13.93 10.90 0.67
N ASN A 143 13.65 10.72 -0.62
CA ASN A 143 14.23 11.52 -1.69
C ASN A 143 13.13 12.27 -2.46
N ALA A 144 13.30 13.57 -2.68
CA ALA A 144 12.37 14.32 -3.53
C ALA A 144 12.39 13.78 -4.97
N GLY A 145 11.23 13.38 -5.48
CA GLY A 145 11.07 12.73 -6.76
C GLY A 145 11.15 11.19 -6.72
N GLN A 146 11.16 10.59 -5.51
CA GLN A 146 10.92 9.17 -5.32
C GLN A 146 9.56 8.76 -5.90
N VAL A 147 9.36 7.48 -6.18
CA VAL A 147 8.12 6.95 -6.71
C VAL A 147 7.36 6.22 -5.60
N ILE A 148 6.12 6.63 -5.39
CA ILE A 148 5.19 5.97 -4.48
C ILE A 148 3.97 5.45 -5.23
N HIS A 149 3.35 4.38 -4.73
CA HIS A 149 2.02 3.95 -5.14
C HIS A 149 1.02 4.45 -4.11
N TYR A 150 0.11 5.29 -4.56
CA TYR A 150 -0.97 5.85 -3.76
C TYR A 150 -2.27 5.09 -4.04
N TYR A 151 -2.85 4.50 -2.99
CA TYR A 151 -4.16 3.84 -3.01
C TYR A 151 -5.19 4.79 -2.41
N HIS A 152 -6.21 5.16 -3.21
CA HIS A 152 -7.12 6.25 -2.88
C HIS A 152 -8.13 5.94 -1.76
N ASP A 153 -8.48 4.68 -1.58
CA ASP A 153 -9.48 4.15 -0.64
C ASP A 153 -8.85 3.36 0.51
N ASP A 154 -7.53 3.23 0.51
CA ASP A 154 -6.78 2.56 1.55
C ASP A 154 -5.77 3.55 2.19
N ALA A 155 -5.47 3.34 3.44
CA ALA A 155 -4.43 4.09 4.12
C ALA A 155 -3.01 3.72 3.66
N LEU A 156 -2.86 2.67 2.84
CA LEU A 156 -1.57 2.18 2.37
C LEU A 156 -0.95 3.10 1.34
N ILE A 157 0.34 3.39 1.51
CA ILE A 157 1.19 4.04 0.53
C ILE A 157 2.49 3.26 0.46
N GLU A 158 2.85 2.82 -0.73
CA GLU A 158 4.04 2.00 -0.94
C GLU A 158 5.16 2.80 -1.59
N LEU A 159 6.37 2.71 -1.04
CA LEU A 159 7.57 3.19 -1.74
C LEU A 159 7.95 2.20 -2.85
N LYS A 160 7.99 2.67 -4.09
CA LYS A 160 8.34 1.82 -5.25
C LYS A 160 9.78 1.97 -5.71
N ALA A 161 10.37 3.15 -5.62
CA ALA A 161 11.78 3.39 -5.95
C ALA A 161 12.26 4.74 -5.40
N ALA A 162 13.56 4.89 -5.23
CA ALA A 162 14.16 6.13 -4.75
C ALA A 162 14.18 7.26 -5.79
N SER A 163 13.88 6.97 -7.07
CA SER A 163 13.72 7.95 -8.15
C SER A 163 12.89 7.41 -9.31
N PHE A 164 12.35 8.30 -10.14
CA PHE A 164 11.61 7.90 -11.35
C PHE A 164 12.50 7.16 -12.36
N THR A 165 13.77 7.54 -12.48
CA THR A 165 14.71 6.86 -13.39
C THR A 165 14.97 5.42 -12.93
N GLU A 166 15.14 5.18 -11.64
CA GLU A 166 15.33 3.84 -11.07
C GLU A 166 14.08 2.99 -11.29
N TRP A 167 12.90 3.48 -10.90
CA TRP A 167 11.64 2.79 -11.13
C TRP A 167 11.42 2.42 -12.60
N LEU A 168 11.69 3.35 -13.53
CA LEU A 168 11.50 3.11 -14.95
C LEU A 168 12.54 2.11 -15.50
N GLU A 169 13.76 2.09 -14.94
CA GLU A 169 14.80 1.13 -15.34
C GLU A 169 14.40 -0.29 -14.95
N GLU A 170 13.95 -0.49 -13.72
CA GLU A 170 13.43 -1.76 -13.22
C GLU A 170 12.22 -2.23 -14.03
N TYR A 171 11.28 -1.33 -14.32
CA TYR A 171 10.11 -1.66 -15.14
C TYR A 171 10.50 -2.09 -16.56
N VAL A 172 11.42 -1.35 -17.20
CA VAL A 172 11.87 -1.69 -18.56
C VAL A 172 12.62 -3.02 -18.58
N GLU A 173 13.45 -3.30 -17.58
CA GLU A 173 14.13 -4.59 -17.44
C GLU A 173 13.13 -5.73 -17.29
N ALA A 174 12.17 -5.59 -16.42
CA ALA A 174 11.11 -6.59 -16.21
C ALA A 174 10.28 -6.84 -17.48
N VAL A 175 9.98 -5.80 -18.28
CA VAL A 175 9.32 -5.96 -19.59
C VAL A 175 10.25 -6.68 -20.61
N GLU A 176 11.54 -6.36 -20.63
CA GLU A 176 12.50 -7.02 -21.51
C GLU A 176 12.73 -8.49 -21.16
N GLU A 177 12.68 -8.84 -19.88
CA GLU A 177 12.82 -10.22 -19.32
C GLU A 177 11.51 -11.01 -19.38
N SER A 178 10.41 -10.36 -19.69
CA SER A 178 9.04 -10.93 -19.78
C SER A 178 8.39 -11.23 -18.42
N ASP A 179 8.85 -10.56 -17.36
CA ASP A 179 8.16 -10.54 -16.06
C ASP A 179 6.89 -9.68 -16.15
N PHE A 180 6.86 -8.69 -17.06
CA PHE A 180 5.66 -7.97 -17.46
C PHE A 180 5.29 -8.33 -18.92
N VAL A 181 4.05 -8.73 -19.14
CA VAL A 181 3.54 -9.17 -20.43
C VAL A 181 2.21 -8.51 -20.77
N PHE A 182 1.91 -8.42 -22.06
CA PHE A 182 0.59 -7.94 -22.48
C PHE A 182 -0.47 -9.02 -22.28
N ALA A 183 -1.48 -8.68 -21.51
CA ALA A 183 -2.64 -9.51 -21.22
C ALA A 183 -3.87 -8.97 -21.96
N PRO A 184 -4.35 -9.65 -23.05
CA PRO A 184 -5.49 -9.18 -23.84
C PRO A 184 -6.79 -9.02 -23.04
N ASP A 185 -7.05 -9.90 -22.09
CA ASP A 185 -8.26 -9.88 -21.26
C ASP A 185 -8.32 -8.63 -20.36
N TYR A 186 -7.15 -8.09 -19.97
CA TYR A 186 -7.00 -6.86 -19.19
C TYR A 186 -6.80 -5.61 -20.04
N ASN A 187 -6.52 -5.79 -21.33
CA ASN A 187 -6.07 -4.71 -22.20
C ASN A 187 -4.91 -3.90 -21.60
N ALA A 188 -3.93 -4.59 -21.03
CA ALA A 188 -2.85 -3.99 -20.26
C ALA A 188 -1.55 -4.81 -20.32
N ILE A 189 -0.42 -4.17 -20.05
CA ILE A 189 0.83 -4.84 -19.68
C ILE A 189 0.80 -5.04 -18.17
N ILE A 190 0.79 -6.28 -17.71
CA ILE A 190 0.71 -6.63 -16.30
C ILE A 190 1.80 -7.63 -15.92
N ASP A 191 1.99 -7.83 -14.62
CA ASP A 191 2.89 -8.85 -14.09
C ASP A 191 2.47 -10.24 -14.57
N ALA A 192 3.43 -11.00 -15.11
CA ALA A 192 3.19 -12.34 -15.62
C ALA A 192 2.78 -13.33 -14.50
N GLU A 193 3.22 -13.10 -13.26
CA GLU A 193 2.85 -13.93 -12.11
C GLU A 193 1.33 -13.87 -11.87
N ILE A 194 0.70 -12.71 -12.09
CA ILE A 194 -0.76 -12.56 -11.97
C ILE A 194 -1.48 -13.48 -12.96
N LEU A 195 -1.02 -13.54 -14.22
CA LEU A 195 -1.61 -14.43 -15.24
C LEU A 195 -1.40 -15.89 -14.91
N PHE A 196 -0.22 -16.26 -14.43
CA PHE A 196 0.06 -17.64 -14.04
C PHE A 196 -0.79 -18.07 -12.84
N ALA A 197 -0.95 -17.21 -11.83
CA ALA A 197 -1.80 -17.49 -10.69
C ALA A 197 -3.27 -17.69 -11.09
N GLU A 198 -3.78 -16.86 -12.01
CA GLU A 198 -5.16 -17.02 -12.51
C GLU A 198 -5.34 -18.27 -13.39
N GLU A 199 -4.35 -18.63 -14.22
CA GLU A 199 -4.40 -19.86 -15.00
C GLU A 199 -4.37 -21.07 -14.09
N GLU A 200 -3.57 -21.03 -13.02
CA GLU A 200 -3.52 -22.09 -12.00
C GLU A 200 -4.87 -22.20 -11.29
N GLU A 201 -5.46 -21.08 -10.84
CA GLU A 201 -6.78 -21.06 -10.21
C GLU A 201 -7.89 -21.56 -11.14
N ARG A 202 -7.89 -21.16 -12.42
CA ARG A 202 -8.83 -21.69 -13.43
C ARG A 202 -8.66 -23.19 -13.70
N SER A 203 -7.49 -23.75 -13.46
CA SER A 203 -7.18 -25.18 -13.65
C SER A 203 -7.60 -26.04 -12.47
N LEU A 204 -7.86 -25.43 -11.30
CA LEU A 204 -8.28 -26.14 -10.10
C LEU A 204 -9.66 -26.77 -10.27
N SER A 205 -9.83 -27.96 -9.72
CA SER A 205 -11.15 -28.57 -9.58
C SER A 205 -12.00 -27.77 -8.59
N PRO A 206 -13.35 -27.87 -8.65
CA PRO A 206 -14.23 -27.19 -7.68
C PRO A 206 -13.92 -27.53 -6.21
N GLU A 207 -13.37 -28.72 -5.94
CA GLU A 207 -12.97 -29.16 -4.59
C GLU A 207 -11.68 -28.47 -4.15
N GLU A 208 -10.70 -28.34 -5.02
CA GLU A 208 -9.43 -27.65 -4.77
C GLU A 208 -9.66 -26.15 -4.59
N LEU A 209 -10.50 -25.53 -5.44
CA LEU A 209 -10.87 -24.11 -5.31
C LEU A 209 -11.57 -23.83 -3.98
N ALA A 210 -12.50 -24.70 -3.57
CA ALA A 210 -13.18 -24.55 -2.28
C ALA A 210 -12.20 -24.70 -1.09
N LEU A 211 -11.19 -25.56 -1.22
CA LEU A 211 -10.15 -25.73 -0.21
C LEU A 211 -9.27 -24.50 -0.12
N GLN A 212 -8.84 -23.95 -1.26
CA GLN A 212 -8.04 -22.72 -1.34
C GLN A 212 -8.79 -21.51 -0.75
N GLN A 213 -10.06 -21.32 -1.11
CA GLN A 213 -10.90 -20.24 -0.56
C GLN A 213 -11.06 -20.37 0.97
N LYS A 214 -11.28 -21.59 1.46
CA LYS A 214 -11.35 -21.84 2.89
C LYS A 214 -10.03 -21.53 3.59
N TRP A 215 -8.90 -21.86 2.96
CA TRP A 215 -7.57 -21.55 3.48
C TRP A 215 -7.35 -20.04 3.57
N GLN A 216 -7.63 -19.28 2.51
CA GLN A 216 -7.53 -17.82 2.49
C GLN A 216 -8.42 -17.17 3.55
N GLN A 217 -9.67 -17.63 3.67
CA GLN A 217 -10.57 -17.13 4.71
C GLN A 217 -10.02 -17.37 6.12
N THR A 218 -9.51 -18.58 6.38
CA THR A 218 -8.93 -18.93 7.68
C THR A 218 -7.70 -18.07 7.99
N GLN A 219 -6.86 -17.80 7.00
CA GLN A 219 -5.69 -16.94 7.15
C GLN A 219 -6.10 -15.51 7.50
N THR A 220 -7.08 -14.94 6.79
CA THR A 220 -7.62 -13.60 7.07
C THR A 220 -8.24 -13.50 8.46
N GLU A 221 -9.02 -14.51 8.87
CA GLU A 221 -9.62 -14.56 10.22
C GLU A 221 -8.54 -14.63 11.31
N MET A 222 -7.44 -15.36 11.04
CA MET A 222 -6.30 -15.44 11.96
C MET A 222 -5.54 -14.12 12.05
N GLU A 223 -5.29 -13.44 10.92
CA GLU A 223 -4.63 -12.13 10.89
C GLU A 223 -5.45 -11.08 11.64
N GLN A 224 -6.75 -11.04 11.40
CA GLN A 224 -7.66 -10.15 12.14
C GLN A 224 -7.68 -10.45 13.65
N SER A 225 -7.67 -11.72 14.04
CA SER A 225 -7.61 -12.12 15.45
C SER A 225 -6.27 -11.73 16.08
N LEU A 226 -5.16 -11.88 15.37
CA LEU A 226 -3.85 -11.42 15.82
C LEU A 226 -3.82 -9.90 15.97
N GLN A 227 -4.37 -9.16 15.02
CA GLN A 227 -4.44 -7.70 15.09
C GLN A 227 -5.28 -7.24 16.28
N ALA A 228 -6.45 -7.85 16.53
CA ALA A 228 -7.28 -7.54 17.68
C ALA A 228 -6.56 -7.80 19.02
N VAL A 229 -5.77 -8.89 19.07
CA VAL A 229 -4.92 -9.21 20.22
C VAL A 229 -3.81 -8.17 20.42
N PHE A 230 -3.21 -7.64 19.35
CA PHE A 230 -2.22 -6.57 19.40
C PHE A 230 -2.80 -5.24 19.89
N ASP A 231 -4.01 -4.93 19.47
CA ASP A 231 -4.67 -3.66 19.81
C ASP A 231 -5.13 -3.61 21.29
N ASP A 232 -5.42 -4.76 21.89
CA ASP A 232 -5.93 -4.88 23.29
C ASP A 232 -4.80 -5.13 24.32
N ALA A 233 -3.60 -5.53 23.90
CA ALA A 233 -2.54 -5.99 24.76
C ALA A 233 -1.56 -4.89 25.20
N GLY A 234 -1.78 -4.31 26.36
CA GLY A 234 -0.85 -3.37 27.01
C GLY A 234 0.50 -3.97 27.42
N GLU A 235 0.61 -5.26 27.72
CA GLU A 235 1.87 -5.97 28.11
C GLU A 235 1.83 -7.45 27.71
N MET A 236 1.84 -7.77 26.41
CA MET A 236 1.89 -9.16 25.97
C MET A 236 3.32 -9.68 25.80
N ASP A 237 3.56 -10.99 26.09
CA ASP A 237 4.82 -11.64 25.75
C ASP A 237 5.00 -11.78 24.22
N MET A 238 5.66 -10.79 23.62
CA MET A 238 6.01 -10.73 22.19
C MET A 238 6.62 -12.04 21.65
N LYS A 239 7.17 -12.90 22.51
CA LYS A 239 7.71 -14.20 22.08
C LYS A 239 6.61 -15.18 21.72
N GLN A 240 5.48 -15.17 22.43
CA GLN A 240 4.33 -16.05 22.14
C GLN A 240 3.70 -15.64 20.81
N VAL A 241 3.50 -14.36 20.59
CA VAL A 241 2.97 -13.81 19.32
C VAL A 241 3.89 -14.14 18.14
N LEU A 242 5.19 -13.88 18.27
CA LEU A 242 6.19 -14.22 17.23
C LEU A 242 6.25 -15.73 16.93
N ASN A 243 6.06 -16.59 17.93
CA ASN A 243 6.00 -18.03 17.71
C ASN A 243 4.74 -18.45 16.98
N LEU A 244 3.61 -17.81 17.26
CA LEU A 244 2.36 -18.06 16.56
C LEU A 244 2.46 -17.60 15.11
N MET A 245 2.93 -16.37 14.84
CA MET A 245 3.17 -15.88 13.49
C MET A 245 4.07 -16.81 12.67
N LYS A 246 5.15 -17.33 13.26
CA LYS A 246 6.02 -18.30 12.58
C LYS A 246 5.32 -19.62 12.26
N LYS A 247 4.41 -20.08 13.11
CA LYS A 247 3.62 -21.29 12.84
C LYS A 247 2.64 -21.07 11.69
N VAL A 248 1.97 -19.91 11.66
CA VAL A 248 1.05 -19.50 10.59
C VAL A 248 1.78 -19.40 9.26
N GLN A 249 2.91 -18.71 9.21
CA GLN A 249 3.72 -18.55 7.99
C GLN A 249 4.35 -19.84 7.48
N GLY A 250 4.45 -20.88 8.31
CA GLY A 250 4.98 -22.19 7.94
C GLY A 250 3.92 -23.20 7.50
N VAL A 251 2.65 -22.79 7.36
CA VAL A 251 1.54 -23.67 6.94
C VAL A 251 1.19 -23.35 5.49
N ASP A 252 1.45 -24.28 4.58
CA ASP A 252 1.09 -24.17 3.17
C ASP A 252 -0.36 -24.61 2.92
N ALA A 253 -0.92 -24.26 1.75
CA ALA A 253 -2.28 -24.64 1.34
C ALA A 253 -2.48 -26.18 1.34
N ASP A 254 -1.41 -26.93 1.11
CA ASP A 254 -1.38 -28.41 1.13
C ASP A 254 -1.10 -29.00 2.53
N ALA A 255 -1.09 -28.18 3.56
CA ALA A 255 -0.77 -28.63 4.90
C ALA A 255 -1.77 -29.67 5.41
N SER A 256 -1.25 -30.68 6.10
CA SER A 256 -2.09 -31.72 6.70
C SER A 256 -3.02 -31.14 7.78
N ASN A 257 -4.19 -31.75 7.97
CA ASN A 257 -5.11 -31.37 9.06
C ASN A 257 -4.41 -31.30 10.42
N ALA A 258 -3.37 -32.12 10.66
CA ALA A 258 -2.61 -32.10 11.91
C ALA A 258 -1.83 -30.80 12.12
N GLN A 259 -1.29 -30.18 11.05
CA GLN A 259 -0.60 -28.89 11.14
C GLN A 259 -1.58 -27.76 11.43
N TRP A 260 -2.77 -27.80 10.84
CA TRP A 260 -3.86 -26.88 11.15
C TRP A 260 -4.37 -27.01 12.58
N ASP A 261 -4.52 -28.24 13.08
CA ASP A 261 -4.89 -28.51 14.46
C ASP A 261 -3.86 -27.94 15.45
N GLU A 262 -2.56 -28.00 15.12
CA GLU A 262 -1.50 -27.41 15.95
C GLU A 262 -1.57 -25.86 15.99
N VAL A 263 -1.90 -25.22 14.87
CA VAL A 263 -2.08 -23.78 14.79
C VAL A 263 -3.31 -23.35 15.59
N GLN A 264 -4.46 -24.03 15.42
CA GLN A 264 -5.69 -23.75 16.15
C GLN A 264 -5.52 -23.97 17.67
N GLN A 265 -4.80 -24.99 18.09
CA GLN A 265 -4.49 -25.21 19.50
C GLN A 265 -3.60 -24.10 20.09
N ALA A 266 -2.61 -23.63 19.31
CA ALA A 266 -1.76 -22.53 19.76
C ALA A 266 -2.53 -21.20 19.88
N PHE A 267 -3.51 -20.96 19.01
CA PHE A 267 -4.42 -19.81 19.10
C PHE A 267 -5.30 -19.90 20.34
N ALA A 268 -5.96 -21.03 20.54
CA ALA A 268 -6.84 -21.24 21.70
C ALA A 268 -6.08 -21.08 23.02
N GLN A 269 -4.82 -21.52 23.08
CA GLN A 269 -3.97 -21.32 24.24
C GLN A 269 -3.64 -19.85 24.48
N LEU A 270 -3.32 -19.09 23.41
CA LEU A 270 -3.04 -17.66 23.51
C LEU A 270 -4.26 -16.88 24.00
N GLU A 271 -5.45 -17.17 23.47
CA GLU A 271 -6.70 -16.55 23.94
C GLU A 271 -7.00 -16.88 25.41
N GLN A 272 -6.68 -18.09 25.86
CA GLN A 272 -6.85 -18.47 27.26
C GLN A 272 -5.87 -17.74 28.16
N ASP A 273 -4.60 -17.66 27.79
CA ASP A 273 -3.56 -16.95 28.54
C ASP A 273 -3.90 -15.45 28.67
N LEU A 274 -4.50 -14.84 27.63
CA LEU A 274 -4.99 -13.47 27.68
C LEU A 274 -6.12 -13.27 28.68
N ARG A 275 -7.16 -14.10 28.65
CA ARG A 275 -8.29 -14.02 29.59
C ARG A 275 -7.82 -14.18 31.02
N GLU A 276 -6.89 -15.11 31.28
CA GLU A 276 -6.31 -15.30 32.60
C GLU A 276 -5.53 -14.08 33.09
N SER A 277 -4.85 -13.33 32.18
CA SER A 277 -4.17 -12.08 32.53
C SER A 277 -5.12 -10.95 32.86
N GLU A 278 -6.22 -10.80 32.11
CA GLU A 278 -7.29 -9.82 32.39
C GLU A 278 -7.98 -10.06 33.72
N ASP A 279 -8.27 -11.33 34.05
CA ASP A 279 -8.90 -11.71 35.35
C ASP A 279 -7.98 -11.36 36.53
N LEU A 280 -6.64 -11.53 36.38
CA LEU A 280 -5.65 -11.17 37.42
C LEU A 280 -5.54 -9.65 37.60
N GLU A 281 -5.61 -8.85 36.55
CA GLU A 281 -5.61 -7.38 36.65
C GLU A 281 -6.90 -6.87 37.30
N SER A 282 -8.05 -7.45 36.94
CA SER A 282 -9.33 -7.08 37.57
C SER A 282 -9.42 -7.40 39.07
N GLU A 283 -8.78 -8.48 39.54
CA GLU A 283 -8.67 -8.80 40.96
C GLU A 283 -7.71 -7.87 41.70
N SER A 284 -6.62 -7.41 41.05
CA SER A 284 -5.65 -6.47 41.66
C SER A 284 -6.23 -5.07 41.85
N ASP A 285 -7.08 -4.61 40.95
CA ASP A 285 -7.77 -3.31 41.04
C ASP A 285 -8.85 -3.32 42.11
N ALA A 286 -9.56 -4.46 42.27
CA ALA A 286 -10.59 -4.64 43.32
C ALA A 286 -9.99 -4.60 44.73
N ASP A 287 -8.80 -5.16 44.93
CA ASP A 287 -8.10 -5.10 46.24
C ASP A 287 -7.58 -3.68 46.56
N THR A 288 -7.20 -2.92 45.54
CA THR A 288 -6.71 -1.54 45.71
C THR A 288 -7.84 -0.57 46.08
N GLU A 289 -9.06 -0.77 45.57
CA GLU A 289 -10.24 0.03 45.99
C GLU A 289 -10.70 -0.27 47.40
N GLN A 290 -10.58 -1.51 47.88
CA GLN A 290 -10.95 -1.85 49.26
C GLN A 290 -9.99 -1.28 50.32
N GLU A 291 -8.71 -1.17 50.03
CA GLU A 291 -7.75 -0.52 50.92
C GLU A 291 -7.95 1.02 51.01
N SER A 292 -8.42 1.66 49.91
CA SER A 292 -8.65 3.11 49.88
C SER A 292 -9.94 3.53 50.66
N GLU A 293 -10.97 2.67 50.72
CA GLU A 293 -12.18 2.96 51.54
C GLU A 293 -11.97 2.76 53.01
N SER A 294 -11.07 1.86 53.47
CA SER A 294 -10.77 1.64 54.88
C SER A 294 -9.94 2.74 55.52
N ALA A 295 -9.24 3.55 54.74
CA ALA A 295 -8.40 4.66 55.24
C ALA A 295 -9.15 5.99 55.43
N SER A 296 -10.42 6.11 54.94
CA SER A 296 -11.20 7.36 54.97
C SER A 296 -12.08 7.54 56.21
N THR A 297 -12.13 6.57 57.17
CA THR A 297 -13.05 6.65 58.32
C THR A 297 -12.42 7.10 59.65
N ASN A 298 -11.19 7.63 59.65
CA ASN A 298 -10.54 8.08 60.88
C ASN A 298 -10.12 9.56 60.84
N GLN A 299 -11.11 10.50 60.78
CA GLN A 299 -10.86 11.91 61.08
C GLN A 299 -11.35 12.27 62.49
N PRO A 300 -10.55 12.88 63.39
CA PRO A 300 -10.98 13.31 64.68
C PRO A 300 -11.86 14.58 64.61
N GLN A 301 -12.96 14.60 65.31
CA GLN A 301 -13.87 15.74 65.47
C GLN A 301 -13.17 16.94 66.19
N PRO A 302 -13.46 18.17 65.78
CA PRO A 302 -12.91 19.35 66.45
C PRO A 302 -13.58 19.61 67.80
N GLN A 303 -12.77 19.70 68.86
CA GLN A 303 -13.20 20.08 70.20
C GLN A 303 -13.66 21.55 70.20
N LYS A 304 -14.88 21.83 70.74
CA LYS A 304 -15.38 23.13 71.10
C LYS A 304 -14.63 23.68 72.30
N LYS A 305 -14.05 24.90 72.19
CA LYS A 305 -13.60 25.70 73.34
C LYS A 305 -14.81 26.38 74.04
N PRO A 306 -14.89 26.39 75.36
CA PRO A 306 -15.82 27.26 76.06
C PRO A 306 -15.20 28.64 76.27
N ASP A 307 -16.04 29.68 76.18
CA ASP A 307 -16.00 31.12 76.56
C ASP A 307 -14.68 31.90 76.25
#